data_62ae631183bf0e57afb2f095c35fd067
#
_entry.id   62ae631183bf0e57afb2f095c35fd067
#
_cell.length_a   1.000
_cell.length_b   1.000
_cell.length_c   1.000
_cell.angle_alpha   90.00
_cell.angle_beta   90.00
_cell.angle_gamma   90.00
#
_symmetry.space_group_name_H-M   'P 1'
#
loop_
_entity.id
_entity.type
_entity.pdbx_description
1 polymer ?
#
loop_
_entity_poly.entity_id
_entity_poly.type
_entity_poly.pdbx_seq_one_letter_code
_entity_poly.pdbx_strand_id
1 'polypeptide(L)'
;MNGRPDTVMERISAAVAAYGSGDRDGARQQLAEIWAEIQTGDPLHRCFLAHYMADLQDDVRDELRWDLRALAAADDVTEERAQAFARQFNGALDVRALYPSLHLNLGDDYRRLGAAAQAREHLALAQQCMHVLPDDGYGRMIRGGIASLAQRLGAPVDVTSAGAWAASAG
;
A
#
# COMPACT_ATOMS: atom_id res chain seq x y z
N MET A 1 7.87 -18.21 22.92
CA MET A 1 9.11 -17.97 22.18
C MET A 1 9.01 -16.57 21.62
N ASN A 2 9.76 -15.61 22.18
CA ASN A 2 9.79 -14.26 21.66
C ASN A 2 10.51 -14.28 20.31
N GLY A 3 9.78 -14.07 19.23
CA GLY A 3 10.37 -13.85 17.91
C GLY A 3 11.36 -12.69 18.02
N ARG A 4 12.51 -12.84 17.39
CA ARG A 4 13.50 -11.76 17.30
C ARG A 4 12.81 -10.54 16.67
N PRO A 5 12.92 -9.34 17.25
CA PRO A 5 12.28 -8.17 16.70
C PRO A 5 12.72 -7.97 15.24
N ASP A 6 11.77 -7.60 14.38
CA ASP A 6 12.04 -7.29 12.97
C ASP A 6 12.64 -5.89 12.88
N THR A 7 13.97 -5.83 13.02
CA THR A 7 14.71 -4.57 13.10
C THR A 7 14.57 -3.73 11.83
N VAL A 8 14.31 -4.33 10.67
CA VAL A 8 14.09 -3.61 9.41
C VAL A 8 12.73 -2.92 9.46
N MET A 9 11.67 -3.63 9.86
CA MET A 9 10.33 -3.03 10.02
C MET A 9 10.31 -1.95 11.10
N GLU A 10 11.06 -2.12 12.18
CA GLU A 10 11.19 -1.07 13.22
C GLU A 10 11.84 0.21 12.66
N ARG A 11 12.90 0.08 11.87
CA ARG A 11 13.55 1.21 11.20
C ARG A 11 12.65 1.89 10.18
N ILE A 12 11.92 1.13 9.37
CA ILE A 12 10.91 1.66 8.43
C ILE A 12 9.85 2.44 9.20
N SER A 13 9.32 1.85 10.28
CA SER A 13 8.30 2.50 11.12
C SER A 13 8.81 3.79 11.76
N ALA A 14 10.07 3.85 12.18
CA ALA A 14 10.68 5.06 12.72
C ALA A 14 10.78 6.17 11.66
N ALA A 15 11.18 5.84 10.44
CA ALA A 15 11.21 6.79 9.32
C ALA A 15 9.80 7.33 8.97
N VAL A 16 8.79 6.46 8.97
CA VAL A 16 7.38 6.85 8.76
C VAL A 16 6.89 7.78 9.87
N ALA A 17 7.26 7.51 11.13
CA ALA A 17 6.93 8.38 12.25
C ALA A 17 7.61 9.76 12.15
N ALA A 18 8.86 9.82 11.66
CA ALA A 18 9.55 11.07 11.38
C ALA A 18 8.81 11.89 10.31
N TYR A 19 8.36 11.24 9.23
CA TYR A 19 7.51 11.87 8.21
C TYR A 19 6.21 12.42 8.83
N GLY A 20 5.52 11.64 9.64
CA GLY A 20 4.30 12.06 10.35
C GLY A 20 4.49 13.25 11.28
N SER A 21 5.70 13.47 11.79
CA SER A 21 6.08 14.64 12.62
C SER A 21 6.60 15.84 11.80
N GLY A 22 6.62 15.73 10.47
CA GLY A 22 7.00 16.82 9.55
C GLY A 22 8.44 16.76 9.04
N ASP A 23 9.24 15.78 9.45
CA ASP A 23 10.61 15.60 8.95
C ASP A 23 10.62 14.74 7.67
N ARG A 24 10.16 15.34 6.56
CA ARG A 24 10.08 14.66 5.26
C ARG A 24 11.46 14.29 4.70
N ASP A 25 12.42 15.19 4.81
CA ASP A 25 13.76 14.97 4.26
C ASP A 25 14.54 13.93 5.05
N GLY A 26 14.47 13.98 6.38
CA GLY A 26 15.06 12.96 7.25
C GLY A 26 14.43 11.59 7.02
N ALA A 27 13.11 11.50 6.87
CA ALA A 27 12.40 10.27 6.55
C ALA A 27 12.87 9.69 5.19
N ARG A 28 12.95 10.53 4.15
CA ARG A 28 13.42 10.11 2.81
C ARG A 28 14.85 9.59 2.86
N GLN A 29 15.73 10.25 3.60
CA GLN A 29 17.12 9.82 3.75
C GLN A 29 17.19 8.45 4.47
N GLN A 30 16.49 8.29 5.60
CA GLN A 30 16.47 7.03 6.36
C GLN A 30 15.94 5.88 5.51
N LEU A 31 14.85 6.07 4.77
CA LEU A 31 14.31 5.04 3.88
C LEU A 31 15.26 4.72 2.74
N ALA A 32 15.99 5.70 2.19
CA ALA A 32 16.99 5.46 1.15
C ALA A 32 18.18 4.62 1.66
N GLU A 33 18.64 4.87 2.89
CA GLU A 33 19.69 4.08 3.54
C GLU A 33 19.23 2.63 3.76
N ILE A 34 18.02 2.43 4.28
CA ILE A 34 17.43 1.09 4.47
C ILE A 34 17.29 0.38 3.11
N TRP A 35 16.81 1.08 2.08
CA TRP A 35 16.65 0.51 0.74
C TRP A 35 17.97 -0.03 0.18
N ALA A 36 19.07 0.72 0.36
CA ALA A 36 20.38 0.29 -0.09
C ALA A 36 20.81 -1.07 0.51
N GLU A 37 20.35 -1.35 1.74
CA GLU A 37 20.65 -2.61 2.43
C GLU A 37 19.75 -3.77 2.00
N ILE A 38 18.47 -3.51 1.65
CA ILE A 38 17.43 -4.55 1.47
C ILE A 38 17.03 -4.81 0.02
N GLN A 39 17.68 -4.21 -0.98
CA GLN A 39 17.29 -4.30 -2.41
C GLN A 39 17.00 -5.72 -2.91
N THR A 40 17.73 -6.70 -2.38
CA THR A 40 17.57 -8.14 -2.70
C THR A 40 17.06 -8.95 -1.53
N GLY A 41 16.59 -8.28 -0.48
CA GLY A 41 16.11 -8.90 0.76
C GLY A 41 14.65 -9.31 0.72
N ASP A 42 14.07 -9.42 1.92
CA ASP A 42 12.67 -9.80 2.14
C ASP A 42 11.71 -8.94 1.31
N PRO A 43 10.87 -9.54 0.44
CA PRO A 43 9.96 -8.80 -0.41
C PRO A 43 8.94 -7.98 0.38
N LEU A 44 8.56 -8.40 1.57
CA LEU A 44 7.64 -7.65 2.41
C LEU A 44 8.26 -6.33 2.89
N HIS A 45 9.52 -6.35 3.33
CA HIS A 45 10.25 -5.14 3.69
C HIS A 45 10.39 -4.19 2.49
N ARG A 46 10.71 -4.74 1.33
CA ARG A 46 10.81 -3.95 0.08
C ARG A 46 9.48 -3.30 -0.29
N CYS A 47 8.37 -4.04 -0.15
CA CYS A 47 7.03 -3.54 -0.44
C CYS A 47 6.68 -2.35 0.47
N PHE A 48 6.77 -2.52 1.79
CA PHE A 48 6.45 -1.44 2.73
C PHE A 48 7.33 -0.21 2.52
N LEU A 49 8.65 -0.42 2.40
CA LEU A 49 9.58 0.68 2.22
C LEU A 49 9.29 1.44 0.91
N ALA A 50 9.10 0.73 -0.20
CA ALA A 50 8.85 1.35 -1.50
C ALA A 50 7.54 2.13 -1.51
N HIS A 51 6.48 1.61 -0.88
CA HIS A 51 5.20 2.28 -0.73
C HIS A 51 5.34 3.62 0.01
N TYR A 52 6.03 3.64 1.16
CA TYR A 52 6.26 4.90 1.89
C TYR A 52 7.25 5.83 1.16
N MET A 53 8.22 5.28 0.43
CA MET A 53 9.14 6.09 -0.35
C MET A 53 8.42 6.82 -1.50
N ALA A 54 7.37 6.22 -2.08
CA ALA A 54 6.53 6.86 -3.09
C ALA A 54 5.91 8.15 -2.56
N ASP A 55 5.31 8.12 -1.37
CA ASP A 55 4.69 9.29 -0.71
C ASP A 55 5.67 10.45 -0.46
N LEU A 56 6.97 10.17 -0.47
CA LEU A 56 8.04 11.15 -0.21
C LEU A 56 8.60 11.77 -1.49
N GLN A 57 8.12 11.37 -2.68
CA GLN A 57 8.60 11.95 -3.93
C GLN A 57 7.92 13.28 -4.23
N ASP A 58 8.63 14.16 -4.93
CA ASP A 58 8.12 15.45 -5.37
C ASP A 58 7.65 15.40 -6.84
N ASP A 59 8.23 14.49 -7.64
CA ASP A 59 7.87 14.26 -9.04
C ASP A 59 7.02 12.99 -9.17
N VAL A 60 5.90 13.09 -9.86
CA VAL A 60 4.96 11.96 -10.04
C VAL A 60 5.55 10.77 -10.80
N ARG A 61 6.58 10.97 -11.63
CA ARG A 61 7.26 9.86 -12.30
C ARG A 61 8.17 9.10 -11.34
N ASP A 62 8.75 9.79 -10.37
CA ASP A 62 9.53 9.16 -9.31
C ASP A 62 8.61 8.43 -8.34
N GLU A 63 7.48 9.02 -7.96
CA GLU A 63 6.41 8.39 -7.19
C GLU A 63 5.95 7.09 -7.87
N LEU A 64 5.54 7.15 -9.14
CA LEU A 64 5.15 5.98 -9.93
C LEU A 64 6.22 4.88 -9.94
N ARG A 65 7.50 5.23 -10.06
CA ARG A 65 8.59 4.23 -10.03
C ARG A 65 8.66 3.49 -8.70
N TRP A 66 8.43 4.19 -7.60
CA TRP A 66 8.41 3.59 -6.28
C TRP A 66 7.17 2.75 -6.04
N ASP A 67 5.98 3.21 -6.46
CA ASP A 67 4.75 2.42 -6.35
C ASP A 67 4.78 1.15 -7.22
N LEU A 68 5.39 1.20 -8.41
CA LEU A 68 5.64 -0.01 -9.21
C LEU A 68 6.60 -0.99 -8.52
N ARG A 69 7.63 -0.50 -7.82
CA ARG A 69 8.51 -1.35 -7.01
C ARG A 69 7.76 -1.96 -5.82
N ALA A 70 6.87 -1.20 -5.20
CA ALA A 70 6.06 -1.70 -4.09
C ALA A 70 5.13 -2.82 -4.54
N LEU A 71 4.44 -2.65 -5.68
CA LEU A 71 3.58 -3.68 -6.24
C LEU A 71 4.37 -4.93 -6.63
N ALA A 72 5.48 -4.77 -7.35
CA ALA A 72 6.33 -5.91 -7.74
C ALA A 72 6.86 -6.67 -6.52
N ALA A 73 7.24 -5.95 -5.45
CA ALA A 73 7.67 -6.59 -4.22
C ALA A 73 6.51 -7.30 -3.48
N ALA A 74 5.28 -6.75 -3.53
CA ALA A 74 4.10 -7.43 -2.98
C ALA A 74 3.83 -8.75 -3.70
N ASP A 75 3.96 -8.78 -5.03
CA ASP A 75 3.78 -9.98 -5.86
C ASP A 75 4.84 -11.07 -5.58
N ASP A 76 6.03 -10.68 -5.11
CA ASP A 76 7.09 -11.60 -4.70
C ASP A 76 6.85 -12.21 -3.29
N VAL A 77 5.89 -11.71 -2.51
CA VAL A 77 5.62 -12.22 -1.15
C VAL A 77 4.96 -13.59 -1.24
N THR A 78 5.65 -14.62 -0.73
CA THR A 78 5.09 -15.97 -0.67
C THR A 78 4.00 -16.07 0.40
N GLU A 79 3.07 -17.02 0.21
CA GLU A 79 2.02 -17.31 1.20
C GLU A 79 2.60 -17.65 2.58
N GLU A 80 3.71 -18.41 2.62
CA GLU A 80 4.42 -18.73 3.87
C GLU A 80 4.92 -17.46 4.58
N ARG A 81 5.50 -16.52 3.82
CA ARG A 81 5.98 -15.25 4.36
C ARG A 81 4.84 -14.36 4.84
N ALA A 82 3.74 -14.30 4.10
CA ALA A 82 2.54 -13.56 4.48
C ALA A 82 1.94 -14.10 5.79
N GLN A 83 1.83 -15.41 5.91
CA GLN A 83 1.35 -16.08 7.14
C GLN A 83 2.29 -15.86 8.33
N ALA A 84 3.62 -15.90 8.11
CA ALA A 84 4.59 -15.61 9.16
C ALA A 84 4.44 -14.18 9.69
N PHE A 85 4.25 -13.21 8.78
CA PHE A 85 3.99 -11.82 9.12
C PHE A 85 2.67 -11.65 9.90
N ALA A 86 1.59 -12.24 9.41
CA ALA A 86 0.30 -12.20 10.10
C ALA A 86 0.38 -12.76 11.53
N ARG A 87 1.11 -13.88 11.73
CA ARG A 87 1.34 -14.44 13.07
C ARG A 87 2.10 -13.50 13.99
N GLN A 88 3.08 -12.76 13.48
CA GLN A 88 3.86 -11.78 14.26
C GLN A 88 2.97 -10.65 14.81
N PHE A 89 1.93 -10.28 14.07
CA PHE A 89 0.99 -9.22 14.44
C PHE A 89 -0.38 -9.75 14.89
N ASN A 90 -0.44 -11.02 15.39
CA ASN A 90 -1.67 -11.67 15.88
C ASN A 90 -2.84 -11.66 14.86
N GLY A 91 -2.52 -11.73 13.58
CA GLY A 91 -3.51 -11.69 12.50
C GLY A 91 -4.10 -10.30 12.23
N ALA A 92 -3.64 -9.25 12.91
CA ALA A 92 -4.14 -7.89 12.72
C ALA A 92 -3.73 -7.26 11.38
N LEU A 93 -2.68 -7.79 10.74
CA LEU A 93 -2.17 -7.32 9.46
C LEU A 93 -2.18 -8.45 8.44
N ASP A 94 -2.93 -8.27 7.36
CA ASP A 94 -2.92 -9.13 6.18
C ASP A 94 -2.19 -8.40 5.04
N VAL A 95 -1.14 -9.02 4.49
CA VAL A 95 -0.39 -8.46 3.36
C VAL A 95 -1.32 -8.18 2.17
N ARG A 96 -2.36 -8.98 1.99
CA ARG A 96 -3.35 -8.77 0.93
C ARG A 96 -4.09 -7.45 1.06
N ALA A 97 -4.21 -6.90 2.27
CA ALA A 97 -4.82 -5.59 2.50
C ALA A 97 -3.98 -4.41 1.96
N LEU A 98 -2.75 -4.66 1.49
CA LEU A 98 -1.92 -3.66 0.82
C LEU A 98 -2.35 -3.44 -0.63
N TYR A 99 -2.84 -4.47 -1.34
CA TYR A 99 -3.15 -4.36 -2.77
C TYR A 99 -4.14 -3.25 -3.13
N PRO A 100 -5.23 -3.02 -2.38
CA PRO A 100 -6.12 -1.90 -2.66
C PRO A 100 -5.40 -0.54 -2.62
N SER A 101 -4.49 -0.31 -1.68
CA SER A 101 -3.74 0.94 -1.58
C SER A 101 -2.68 1.06 -2.67
N LEU A 102 -1.96 -0.03 -2.99
CA LEU A 102 -0.97 -0.05 -4.07
C LEU A 102 -1.61 0.28 -5.42
N HIS A 103 -2.74 -0.33 -5.73
CA HIS A 103 -3.47 -0.04 -6.96
C HIS A 103 -4.12 1.34 -6.95
N LEU A 104 -4.58 1.85 -5.81
CA LEU A 104 -5.08 3.22 -5.67
C LEU A 104 -3.99 4.24 -6.03
N ASN A 105 -2.80 4.09 -5.47
CA ASN A 105 -1.67 4.98 -5.73
C ASN A 105 -1.28 4.96 -7.20
N LEU A 106 -1.04 3.78 -7.77
CA LEU A 106 -0.73 3.63 -9.20
C LEU A 106 -1.82 4.24 -10.10
N GLY A 107 -3.09 4.07 -9.74
CA GLY A 107 -4.20 4.67 -10.46
C GLY A 107 -4.17 6.20 -10.44
N ASP A 108 -3.82 6.81 -9.31
CA ASP A 108 -3.70 8.27 -9.20
C ASP A 108 -2.44 8.79 -9.92
N ASP A 109 -1.33 8.10 -9.83
CA ASP A 109 -0.10 8.43 -10.55
C ASP A 109 -0.31 8.47 -12.06
N TYR A 110 -0.88 7.40 -12.61
CA TYR A 110 -1.21 7.34 -14.03
C TYR A 110 -2.22 8.42 -14.44
N ARG A 111 -3.20 8.73 -13.60
CA ARG A 111 -4.13 9.84 -13.83
C ARG A 111 -3.40 11.18 -13.90
N ARG A 112 -2.50 11.46 -12.97
CA ARG A 112 -1.71 12.71 -12.92
C ARG A 112 -0.76 12.83 -14.11
N LEU A 113 -0.30 11.70 -14.65
CA LEU A 113 0.52 11.63 -15.87
C LEU A 113 -0.29 11.67 -17.16
N GLY A 114 -1.64 11.73 -17.10
CA GLY A 114 -2.50 11.71 -18.26
C GLY A 114 -2.69 10.35 -18.93
N ALA A 115 -2.20 9.28 -18.31
CA ALA A 115 -2.31 7.89 -18.80
C ALA A 115 -3.64 7.27 -18.35
N ALA A 116 -4.75 7.75 -18.90
CA ALA A 116 -6.10 7.43 -18.43
C ALA A 116 -6.48 5.94 -18.55
N ALA A 117 -5.91 5.21 -19.50
CA ALA A 117 -6.17 3.77 -19.66
C ALA A 117 -5.58 2.99 -18.48
N GLN A 118 -4.33 3.21 -18.16
CA GLN A 118 -3.64 2.58 -17.02
C GLN A 118 -4.28 2.99 -15.69
N ALA A 119 -4.66 4.27 -15.57
CA ALA A 119 -5.36 4.76 -14.37
C ALA A 119 -6.67 3.99 -14.11
N ARG A 120 -7.47 3.74 -15.16
CA ARG A 120 -8.71 2.97 -15.05
C ARG A 120 -8.46 1.49 -14.77
N GLU A 121 -7.42 0.92 -15.35
CA GLU A 121 -7.01 -0.47 -15.07
C GLU A 121 -6.68 -0.65 -13.59
N HIS A 122 -5.83 0.20 -13.03
CA HIS A 122 -5.48 0.15 -11.61
C HIS A 122 -6.67 0.48 -10.70
N LEU A 123 -7.56 1.39 -11.10
CA LEU A 123 -8.81 1.62 -10.37
C LEU A 123 -9.66 0.35 -10.30
N ALA A 124 -9.82 -0.37 -11.42
CA ALA A 124 -10.59 -1.62 -11.45
C ALA A 124 -9.96 -2.69 -10.55
N LEU A 125 -8.62 -2.83 -10.55
CA LEU A 125 -7.91 -3.76 -9.68
C LEU A 125 -8.08 -3.38 -8.20
N ALA A 126 -7.99 -2.10 -7.86
CA ALA A 126 -8.25 -1.62 -6.50
C ALA A 126 -9.67 -1.96 -6.04
N GLN A 127 -10.67 -1.76 -6.90
CA GLN A 127 -12.07 -2.09 -6.61
C GLN A 127 -12.28 -3.59 -6.41
N GLN A 128 -11.65 -4.44 -7.23
CA GLN A 128 -11.75 -5.90 -7.13
C GLN A 128 -11.22 -6.44 -5.80
N CYS A 129 -10.14 -5.85 -5.28
CA CYS A 129 -9.53 -6.30 -4.02
C CYS A 129 -10.00 -5.53 -2.77
N MET A 130 -10.94 -4.59 -2.89
CA MET A 130 -11.45 -3.82 -1.73
C MET A 130 -12.03 -4.69 -0.60
N HIS A 131 -12.50 -5.89 -0.91
CA HIS A 131 -13.11 -6.80 0.06
C HIS A 131 -12.14 -7.28 1.15
N VAL A 132 -10.84 -7.21 0.93
CA VAL A 132 -9.81 -7.58 1.92
C VAL A 132 -9.51 -6.47 2.92
N LEU A 133 -10.00 -5.25 2.69
CA LEU A 133 -9.74 -4.11 3.58
C LEU A 133 -10.45 -4.29 4.93
N PRO A 134 -9.75 -4.05 6.05
CA PRO A 134 -10.36 -4.12 7.37
C PRO A 134 -11.44 -3.02 7.55
N ASP A 135 -12.36 -3.25 8.48
CA ASP A 135 -13.38 -2.24 8.84
C ASP A 135 -12.87 -1.32 9.97
N ASP A 136 -11.84 -0.57 9.64
CA ASP A 136 -11.19 0.38 10.54
C ASP A 136 -10.92 1.73 9.84
N GLY A 137 -10.13 2.59 10.48
CA GLY A 137 -9.76 3.89 9.92
C GLY A 137 -8.98 3.77 8.61
N TYR A 138 -8.07 2.81 8.53
CA TYR A 138 -7.28 2.56 7.32
C TYR A 138 -8.17 2.09 6.16
N GLY A 139 -8.98 1.07 6.39
CA GLY A 139 -9.87 0.56 5.35
C GLY A 139 -10.87 1.61 4.84
N ARG A 140 -11.41 2.45 5.74
CA ARG A 140 -12.28 3.58 5.35
C ARG A 140 -11.55 4.61 4.50
N MET A 141 -10.30 4.94 4.85
CA MET A 141 -9.47 5.89 4.11
C MET A 141 -9.21 5.39 2.68
N ILE A 142 -8.80 4.13 2.52
CA ILE A 142 -8.52 3.55 1.19
C ILE A 142 -9.79 3.46 0.34
N ARG A 143 -10.93 2.99 0.90
CA ARG A 143 -12.23 2.99 0.17
C ARG A 143 -12.62 4.40 -0.30
N GLY A 144 -12.43 5.41 0.55
CA GLY A 144 -12.68 6.80 0.20
C GLY A 144 -11.77 7.30 -0.93
N GLY A 145 -10.50 6.93 -0.91
CA GLY A 145 -9.52 7.23 -1.97
C GLY A 145 -9.93 6.61 -3.31
N ILE A 146 -10.31 5.33 -3.31
CA ILE A 146 -10.77 4.60 -4.51
C ILE A 146 -12.03 5.27 -5.09
N ALA A 147 -13.01 5.61 -4.25
CA ALA A 147 -14.21 6.32 -4.70
C ALA A 147 -13.88 7.71 -5.30
N SER A 148 -12.96 8.43 -4.68
CA SER A 148 -12.50 9.73 -5.17
C SER A 148 -11.76 9.61 -6.51
N LEU A 149 -10.91 8.59 -6.68
CA LEU A 149 -10.24 8.31 -7.95
C LEU A 149 -11.24 7.97 -9.05
N ALA A 150 -12.25 7.14 -8.77
CA ALA A 150 -13.33 6.80 -9.71
C ALA A 150 -14.06 8.05 -10.18
N GLN A 151 -14.42 8.96 -9.28
CA GLN A 151 -15.06 10.24 -9.64
C GLN A 151 -14.18 11.08 -10.54
N ARG A 152 -12.88 11.20 -10.23
CA ARG A 152 -11.92 11.98 -11.04
C ARG A 152 -11.70 11.40 -12.43
N LEU A 153 -11.84 10.09 -12.59
CA LEU A 153 -11.73 9.40 -13.89
C LEU A 153 -13.06 9.32 -14.65
N GLY A 154 -14.17 9.81 -14.08
CA GLY A 154 -15.50 9.66 -14.66
C GLY A 154 -15.94 8.19 -14.78
N ALA A 155 -15.39 7.32 -13.92
CA ALA A 155 -15.69 5.89 -13.88
C ALA A 155 -16.83 5.62 -12.89
N PRO A 156 -17.63 4.54 -13.06
CA PRO A 156 -18.62 4.13 -12.08
C PRO A 156 -17.93 3.82 -10.75
N VAL A 157 -18.51 4.29 -9.65
CA VAL A 157 -18.12 3.83 -8.31
C VAL A 157 -18.83 2.50 -8.09
N ASP A 158 -18.07 1.42 -7.94
CA ASP A 158 -18.65 0.13 -7.58
C ASP A 158 -19.09 0.17 -6.11
N VAL A 159 -20.37 0.44 -5.91
CA VAL A 159 -21.00 0.43 -4.57
C VAL A 159 -21.45 -0.96 -4.13
N THR A 160 -21.34 -1.98 -5.01
CA THR A 160 -21.88 -3.32 -4.72
C THR A 160 -21.02 -4.10 -3.73
N SER A 161 -19.72 -3.83 -3.67
CA SER A 161 -18.82 -4.44 -2.68
C SER A 161 -18.99 -3.88 -1.25
N ALA A 162 -19.66 -2.74 -1.10
CA ALA A 162 -19.93 -2.16 0.23
C ALA A 162 -21.20 -2.72 0.89
N GLY A 163 -22.05 -3.44 0.16
CA GLY A 163 -23.38 -3.88 0.63
C GLY A 163 -23.56 -5.38 0.83
N ALA A 164 -22.60 -6.22 0.40
CA ALA A 164 -22.81 -7.66 0.36
C ALA A 164 -22.74 -8.36 1.74
N TRP A 165 -22.35 -7.70 2.81
CA TRP A 165 -22.23 -8.31 4.13
C TRP A 165 -23.19 -7.75 5.19
N ALA A 166 -23.97 -6.74 4.86
CA ALA A 166 -25.05 -6.30 5.72
C ALA A 166 -26.26 -7.28 5.75
N ALA A 167 -26.26 -8.29 4.88
CA ALA A 167 -27.35 -9.27 4.76
C ALA A 167 -27.09 -10.62 5.50
N SER A 168 -25.94 -10.79 6.20
CA SER A 168 -25.54 -12.04 6.85
C SER A 168 -25.60 -11.99 8.39
N ALA A 169 -26.14 -10.94 8.99
CA ALA A 169 -26.38 -10.84 10.42
C ALA A 169 -27.89 -10.72 10.68
N GLY A 170 -28.57 -11.84 10.47
CA GLY A 170 -29.96 -12.07 10.85
C GLY A 170 -30.07 -13.44 11.52
#